data_67fb400d42d0456dbc1910a29e5ca231
#
_entry.id   67fb400d42d0456dbc1910a29e5ca231
#
_cell.length_a   1.000
_cell.length_b   1.000
_cell.length_c   1.000
_cell.angle_alpha   90.00
_cell.angle_beta   90.00
_cell.angle_gamma   90.00
#
_symmetry.space_group_name_H-M   'P 1'
#
loop_
_entity.id
_entity.type
_entity.pdbx_description
1 polymer ?
#
loop_
_entity_poly.entity_id
_entity_poly.type
_entity_poly.pdbx_seq_one_letter_code
_entity_poly.pdbx_strand_id
1 'polypeptide(L)'
;MKGEPMKIETLVLGNLQTNCYILTQNNTAIIIDPAENYPAIMKKVGEKQLLSVLITHYHPDHIGALQEFLQRKIPIIDYTSKEKEYTIGPFNFELIKTKGHTPDSITYYFPKDQIMFTGDFLFYHTIGRTDMQGGNIEEMNQSLSKIKTYPENTTIYPGHGPKTTLKEELKSNPYF
;
A
#
# COMPACT_ATOMS: atom_id res chain seq x y z
N MET A 1 17.31 3.66 23.27
CA MET A 1 15.89 4.05 23.45
C MET A 1 15.09 3.32 22.37
N LYS A 2 14.04 2.58 22.73
CA LYS A 2 13.12 2.03 21.70
C LYS A 2 12.36 3.21 21.11
N GLY A 3 12.46 3.42 19.79
CA GLY A 3 11.70 4.47 19.11
C GLY A 3 10.18 4.28 19.32
N GLU A 4 9.40 5.34 19.06
CA GLU A 4 7.94 5.23 19.11
C GLU A 4 7.45 4.15 18.11
N PRO A 5 6.39 3.40 18.46
CA PRO A 5 5.78 2.46 17.53
C PRO A 5 5.20 3.21 16.31
N MET A 6 5.23 2.58 15.15
CA MET A 6 4.57 3.10 13.95
C MET A 6 3.06 3.15 14.18
N LYS A 7 2.44 4.29 13.86
CA LYS A 7 0.99 4.48 13.87
C LYS A 7 0.47 4.54 12.46
N ILE A 8 -0.68 3.93 12.21
CA ILE A 8 -1.35 3.91 10.91
C ILE A 8 -2.71 4.54 11.05
N GLU A 9 -2.96 5.58 10.27
CA GLU A 9 -4.28 6.16 10.11
C GLU A 9 -4.78 5.87 8.69
N THR A 10 -6.06 5.50 8.57
CA THR A 10 -6.72 5.27 7.28
C THR A 10 -7.71 6.39 7.01
N LEU A 11 -7.61 6.99 5.83
CA LEU A 11 -8.64 7.84 5.26
C LEU A 11 -9.31 7.10 4.11
N VAL A 12 -10.63 6.93 4.18
CA VAL A 12 -11.42 6.39 3.07
C VAL A 12 -11.88 7.57 2.21
N LEU A 13 -11.41 7.65 1.00
CA LEU A 13 -11.53 8.83 0.14
C LEU A 13 -12.19 8.49 -1.20
N GLY A 14 -12.85 9.50 -1.77
CA GLY A 14 -13.47 9.40 -3.08
C GLY A 14 -14.71 8.54 -3.18
N ASN A 15 -15.27 8.57 -4.38
CA ASN A 15 -16.51 7.82 -4.69
C ASN A 15 -16.29 6.30 -4.67
N LEU A 16 -15.05 5.86 -4.94
CA LEU A 16 -14.67 4.44 -4.90
C LEU A 16 -14.24 3.98 -3.50
N GLN A 17 -14.26 4.88 -2.51
CA GLN A 17 -13.89 4.56 -1.12
C GLN A 17 -12.48 3.96 -0.99
N THR A 18 -11.52 4.58 -1.67
CA THR A 18 -10.12 4.15 -1.67
C THR A 18 -9.47 4.45 -0.33
N ASN A 19 -8.76 3.49 0.19
CA ASN A 19 -7.99 3.60 1.43
C ASN A 19 -6.66 4.34 1.17
N CYS A 20 -6.54 5.56 1.66
CA CYS A 20 -5.28 6.27 1.77
C CYS A 20 -4.71 6.06 3.18
N TYR A 21 -3.47 5.61 3.28
CA TYR A 21 -2.83 5.33 4.56
C TYR A 21 -1.77 6.37 4.91
N ILE A 22 -1.83 6.90 6.12
CA ILE A 22 -0.81 7.78 6.68
C ILE A 22 -0.09 7.03 7.80
N LEU A 23 1.19 6.73 7.57
CA LEU A 23 2.06 6.08 8.53
C LEU A 23 2.89 7.14 9.22
N THR A 24 2.90 7.14 10.56
CA THR A 24 3.66 8.12 11.34
C THR A 24 4.54 7.46 12.38
N GLN A 25 5.78 7.96 12.53
CA GLN A 25 6.74 7.52 13.53
C GLN A 25 7.80 8.61 13.77
N ASN A 26 8.20 8.86 15.02
CA ASN A 26 9.27 9.80 15.39
C ASN A 26 9.14 11.18 14.71
N ASN A 27 7.97 11.79 14.77
CA ASN A 27 7.63 13.08 14.15
C ASN A 27 7.82 13.12 12.61
N THR A 28 7.82 11.97 11.96
CA THR A 28 7.87 11.84 10.50
C THR A 28 6.65 11.11 9.97
N ALA A 29 6.38 11.24 8.67
CA ALA A 29 5.27 10.58 8.00
C ALA A 29 5.67 10.05 6.62
N ILE A 30 5.00 8.98 6.19
CA ILE A 30 4.89 8.56 4.80
C ILE A 30 3.41 8.33 4.48
N ILE A 31 3.04 8.48 3.21
CA ILE A 31 1.68 8.28 2.73
C ILE A 31 1.69 7.12 1.73
N ILE A 32 0.65 6.28 1.77
CA ILE A 32 0.42 5.24 0.76
C ILE A 32 -0.89 5.54 0.06
N ASP A 33 -0.86 5.61 -1.27
CA ASP A 33 -1.97 5.90 -2.17
C ASP A 33 -2.73 7.19 -1.80
N PRO A 34 -2.24 8.36 -2.22
CA PRO A 34 -2.91 9.65 -1.99
C PRO A 34 -4.12 9.79 -2.91
N ALA A 35 -5.17 9.05 -2.62
CA ALA A 35 -6.38 8.85 -3.43
C ALA A 35 -6.99 10.17 -3.94
N GLU A 36 -7.44 11.02 -3.05
CA GLU A 36 -7.91 12.37 -3.36
C GLU A 36 -7.94 13.23 -2.09
N ASN A 37 -8.40 14.48 -2.21
CA ASN A 37 -8.57 15.40 -1.07
C ASN A 37 -7.26 15.67 -0.32
N TYR A 38 -6.27 16.20 -1.03
CA TYR A 38 -4.98 16.63 -0.46
C TYR A 38 -5.09 17.35 0.89
N PRO A 39 -6.01 18.33 1.10
CA PRO A 39 -6.15 19.00 2.39
C PRO A 39 -6.49 18.06 3.56
N ALA A 40 -7.35 17.05 3.32
CA ALA A 40 -7.70 16.08 4.35
C ALA A 40 -6.50 15.19 4.71
N ILE A 41 -5.72 14.75 3.71
CA ILE A 41 -4.50 13.97 3.92
C ILE A 41 -3.50 14.79 4.74
N MET A 42 -3.22 16.04 4.34
CA MET A 42 -2.25 16.90 5.04
C MET A 42 -2.70 17.28 6.46
N LYS A 43 -4.00 17.40 6.71
CA LYS A 43 -4.53 17.57 8.06
C LYS A 43 -4.17 16.39 8.97
N LYS A 44 -4.13 15.16 8.44
CA LYS A 44 -3.71 13.96 9.18
C LYS A 44 -2.20 13.86 9.36
N VAL A 45 -1.44 14.27 8.37
CA VAL A 45 0.02 14.41 8.49
C VAL A 45 0.36 15.40 9.60
N GLY A 46 -0.38 16.51 9.70
CA GLY A 46 -0.18 17.55 10.70
C GLY A 46 1.17 18.25 10.54
N GLU A 47 1.87 18.48 11.64
CA GLU A 47 3.18 19.14 11.67
C GLU A 47 4.36 18.19 11.41
N LYS A 48 4.08 16.91 11.14
CA LYS A 48 5.14 15.91 10.91
C LYS A 48 5.84 16.15 9.57
N GLN A 49 7.11 15.86 9.53
CA GLN A 49 7.89 15.90 8.30
C GLN A 49 7.43 14.76 7.37
N LEU A 50 6.83 15.10 6.23
CA LEU A 50 6.49 14.14 5.20
C LEU A 50 7.75 13.75 4.42
N LEU A 51 8.13 12.48 4.46
CA LEU A 51 9.35 11.96 3.87
C LEU A 51 9.16 11.42 2.45
N SER A 52 8.02 10.78 2.18
CA SER A 52 7.76 10.15 0.88
C SER A 52 6.27 9.84 0.70
N VAL A 53 5.87 9.66 -0.56
CA VAL A 53 4.61 9.04 -0.96
C VAL A 53 4.92 7.72 -1.66
N LEU A 54 4.22 6.67 -1.29
CA LEU A 54 4.32 5.33 -1.84
C LEU A 54 3.07 5.05 -2.66
N ILE A 55 3.22 4.62 -3.90
CA ILE A 55 2.11 4.32 -4.82
C ILE A 55 2.07 2.83 -5.07
N THR A 56 0.92 2.19 -4.81
CA THR A 56 0.75 0.76 -5.08
C THR A 56 0.53 0.49 -6.56
N HIS A 57 -0.26 1.31 -7.25
CA HIS A 57 -0.49 1.28 -8.69
C HIS A 57 -1.13 2.60 -9.16
N TYR A 58 -1.22 2.79 -10.47
CA TYR A 58 -1.60 4.09 -11.07
C TYR A 58 -3.07 4.18 -11.50
N HIS A 59 -4.00 3.45 -10.87
CA HIS A 59 -5.42 3.74 -11.08
C HIS A 59 -5.78 5.13 -10.53
N PRO A 60 -6.65 5.87 -11.22
CA PRO A 60 -6.93 7.28 -10.90
C PRO A 60 -7.37 7.54 -9.46
N ASP A 61 -8.10 6.62 -8.88
CA ASP A 61 -8.61 6.72 -7.51
C ASP A 61 -7.53 6.52 -6.42
N HIS A 62 -6.37 5.93 -6.77
CA HIS A 62 -5.21 5.80 -5.87
C HIS A 62 -4.25 6.99 -5.92
N ILE A 63 -4.32 7.79 -6.98
CA ILE A 63 -3.36 8.86 -7.27
C ILE A 63 -3.99 10.24 -7.45
N GLY A 64 -5.27 10.42 -7.09
CA GLY A 64 -6.00 11.66 -7.36
C GLY A 64 -5.36 12.92 -6.77
N ALA A 65 -4.70 12.81 -5.61
CA ALA A 65 -3.95 13.92 -5.01
C ALA A 65 -2.44 13.88 -5.26
N LEU A 66 -1.93 12.96 -6.11
CA LEU A 66 -0.49 12.78 -6.33
C LEU A 66 0.18 14.05 -6.88
N GLN A 67 -0.51 14.78 -7.76
CA GLN A 67 0.04 15.97 -8.42
C GLN A 67 0.46 17.05 -7.41
N GLU A 68 -0.28 17.23 -6.32
CA GLU A 68 0.04 18.21 -5.27
C GLU A 68 1.34 17.84 -4.54
N PHE A 69 1.63 16.56 -4.37
CA PHE A 69 2.88 16.08 -3.77
C PHE A 69 4.07 16.24 -4.72
N LEU A 70 3.87 15.96 -6.01
CA LEU A 70 4.89 16.17 -7.05
C LEU A 70 5.30 17.64 -7.17
N GLN A 71 4.34 18.56 -7.16
CA GLN A 71 4.60 20.01 -7.18
C GLN A 71 5.44 20.46 -5.98
N ARG A 72 5.31 19.78 -4.84
CA ARG A 72 6.10 20.04 -3.62
C ARG A 72 7.41 19.27 -3.56
N LYS A 73 7.75 18.56 -4.63
CA LYS A 73 8.98 17.75 -4.73
C LYS A 73 9.11 16.70 -3.63
N ILE A 74 7.99 16.18 -3.15
CA ILE A 74 8.01 15.04 -2.22
C ILE A 74 8.48 13.80 -2.99
N PRO A 75 9.45 13.04 -2.46
CA PRO A 75 9.93 11.82 -3.09
C PRO A 75 8.80 10.79 -3.26
N ILE A 76 8.73 10.16 -4.43
CA ILE A 76 7.77 9.12 -4.75
C ILE A 76 8.50 7.79 -4.86
N ILE A 77 7.91 6.73 -4.30
CA ILE A 77 8.31 5.34 -4.55
C ILE A 77 7.13 4.65 -5.23
N ASP A 78 7.40 4.03 -6.36
CA ASP A 78 6.41 3.37 -7.20
C ASP A 78 7.01 2.18 -7.97
N TYR A 79 6.30 1.66 -8.96
CA TYR A 79 6.69 0.51 -9.78
C TYR A 79 8.00 0.68 -10.56
N THR A 80 8.47 1.92 -10.79
CA THR A 80 9.77 2.19 -11.43
C THR A 80 10.94 1.91 -10.49
N SER A 81 10.65 1.82 -9.20
CA SER A 81 11.62 1.47 -8.16
C SER A 81 11.97 -0.01 -8.21
N LYS A 82 13.18 -0.34 -7.76
CA LYS A 82 13.66 -1.74 -7.73
C LYS A 82 12.96 -2.52 -6.60
N GLU A 83 12.68 -3.80 -6.86
CA GLU A 83 12.25 -4.76 -5.84
C GLU A 83 13.40 -5.02 -4.86
N LYS A 84 13.32 -4.46 -3.67
CA LYS A 84 14.34 -4.54 -2.61
C LYS A 84 13.82 -3.98 -1.30
N GLU A 85 14.64 -4.04 -0.26
CA GLU A 85 14.42 -3.33 1.00
C GLU A 85 14.74 -1.82 0.88
N TYR A 86 13.92 -1.02 1.52
CA TYR A 86 14.04 0.44 1.60
C TYR A 86 14.05 0.90 3.06
N THR A 87 14.85 1.93 3.33
CA THR A 87 14.84 2.66 4.59
C THR A 87 14.59 4.14 4.30
N ILE A 88 13.47 4.67 4.83
CA ILE A 88 13.11 6.10 4.73
C ILE A 88 12.85 6.63 6.14
N GLY A 89 13.79 7.38 6.69
CA GLY A 89 13.72 7.77 8.07
C GLY A 89 13.60 6.56 9.00
N PRO A 90 12.57 6.47 9.85
CA PRO A 90 12.37 5.30 10.71
C PRO A 90 11.64 4.12 10.03
N PHE A 91 11.15 4.30 8.79
CA PHE A 91 10.37 3.31 8.06
C PHE A 91 11.28 2.36 7.29
N ASN A 92 11.18 1.06 7.59
CA ASN A 92 11.87 -0.01 6.89
C ASN A 92 10.84 -0.91 6.24
N PHE A 93 10.90 -1.09 4.93
CA PHE A 93 9.95 -1.90 4.19
C PHE A 93 10.59 -2.54 2.95
N GLU A 94 9.99 -3.62 2.51
CA GLU A 94 10.29 -4.31 1.25
C GLU A 94 9.27 -3.88 0.20
N LEU A 95 9.73 -3.54 -1.01
CA LEU A 95 8.91 -3.36 -2.19
C LEU A 95 8.83 -4.68 -2.94
N ILE A 96 7.62 -5.20 -3.11
CA ILE A 96 7.33 -6.48 -3.76
C ILE A 96 6.48 -6.21 -5.00
N LYS A 97 6.93 -6.66 -6.17
CA LYS A 97 6.10 -6.58 -7.39
C LYS A 97 5.02 -7.64 -7.34
N THR A 98 3.76 -7.21 -7.29
CA THR A 98 2.55 -8.04 -7.19
C THR A 98 1.61 -7.76 -8.35
N LYS A 99 2.11 -8.00 -9.56
CA LYS A 99 1.36 -7.80 -10.81
C LYS A 99 0.14 -8.72 -10.89
N GLY A 100 -0.82 -8.31 -11.73
CA GLY A 100 -2.01 -9.09 -12.04
C GLY A 100 -3.27 -8.26 -12.11
N HIS A 101 -3.51 -7.37 -11.14
CA HIS A 101 -4.56 -6.35 -11.26
C HIS A 101 -4.15 -5.29 -12.30
N THR A 102 -2.94 -4.81 -12.19
CA THR A 102 -2.26 -3.98 -13.19
C THR A 102 -0.81 -4.43 -13.36
N PRO A 103 -0.13 -4.09 -14.47
CA PRO A 103 1.27 -4.46 -14.68
C PRO A 103 2.25 -3.68 -13.78
N ASP A 104 1.80 -2.58 -13.18
CA ASP A 104 2.56 -1.72 -12.25
C ASP A 104 2.22 -1.97 -10.78
N SER A 105 1.37 -2.94 -10.46
CA SER A 105 0.98 -3.27 -9.08
C SER A 105 2.15 -3.71 -8.22
N ILE A 106 2.28 -3.10 -7.05
CA ILE A 106 3.27 -3.41 -6.03
C ILE A 106 2.64 -3.46 -4.64
N THR A 107 3.26 -4.23 -3.76
CA THR A 107 2.94 -4.35 -2.34
C THR A 107 4.11 -3.82 -1.51
N TYR A 108 3.83 -3.10 -0.45
CA TYR A 108 4.82 -2.67 0.54
C TYR A 108 4.70 -3.51 1.80
N TYR A 109 5.75 -4.26 2.14
CA TYR A 109 5.80 -5.09 3.35
C TYR A 109 6.72 -4.48 4.41
N PHE A 110 6.21 -4.30 5.61
CA PHE A 110 6.93 -3.81 6.79
C PHE A 110 7.24 -4.99 7.72
N PRO A 111 8.42 -5.61 7.63
CA PRO A 111 8.71 -6.88 8.31
C PRO A 111 8.70 -6.77 9.84
N LYS A 112 9.18 -5.65 10.38
CA LYS A 112 9.22 -5.41 11.83
C LYS A 112 7.83 -5.38 12.46
N ASP A 113 6.86 -4.81 11.75
CA ASP A 113 5.49 -4.63 12.22
C ASP A 113 4.55 -5.73 11.70
N GLN A 114 5.04 -6.58 10.78
CA GLN A 114 4.29 -7.63 10.09
C GLN A 114 3.02 -7.09 9.42
N ILE A 115 3.20 -6.10 8.55
CA ILE A 115 2.13 -5.37 7.89
C ILE A 115 2.42 -5.31 6.38
N MET A 116 1.38 -5.51 5.57
CA MET A 116 1.42 -5.30 4.11
C MET A 116 0.39 -4.27 3.66
N PHE A 117 0.76 -3.43 2.71
CA PHE A 117 -0.14 -2.56 1.95
C PHE A 117 -0.19 -3.09 0.53
N THR A 118 -1.32 -3.65 0.14
CA THR A 118 -1.46 -4.46 -1.08
C THR A 118 -2.09 -3.72 -2.26
N GLY A 119 -2.58 -2.48 -2.04
CA GLY A 119 -3.38 -1.82 -3.07
C GLY A 119 -4.53 -2.72 -3.51
N ASP A 120 -4.74 -2.79 -4.82
CA ASP A 120 -5.81 -3.61 -5.41
C ASP A 120 -5.36 -5.02 -5.83
N PHE A 121 -4.25 -5.49 -5.27
CA PHE A 121 -3.79 -6.86 -5.48
C PHE A 121 -4.59 -7.87 -4.66
N LEU A 122 -4.73 -7.65 -3.35
CA LEU A 122 -5.35 -8.58 -2.39
C LEU A 122 -6.26 -7.83 -1.41
N PHE A 123 -7.51 -8.29 -1.30
CA PHE A 123 -8.55 -7.76 -0.43
C PHE A 123 -9.04 -8.83 0.56
N TYR A 124 -9.94 -8.43 1.45
CA TYR A 124 -10.65 -9.36 2.32
C TYR A 124 -11.51 -10.32 1.49
N HIS A 125 -11.13 -11.60 1.49
CA HIS A 125 -11.75 -12.73 0.81
C HIS A 125 -11.88 -12.61 -0.73
N THR A 126 -11.09 -11.74 -1.36
CA THR A 126 -11.06 -11.60 -2.82
C THR A 126 -9.73 -11.01 -3.30
N ILE A 127 -9.59 -10.87 -4.60
CA ILE A 127 -8.45 -10.25 -5.28
C ILE A 127 -8.92 -9.12 -6.18
N GLY A 128 -8.00 -8.28 -6.63
CA GLY A 128 -8.27 -7.27 -7.66
C GLY A 128 -8.66 -7.91 -8.98
N ARG A 129 -9.49 -7.21 -9.74
CA ARG A 129 -9.92 -7.63 -11.08
C ARG A 129 -8.71 -7.80 -12.00
N THR A 130 -8.75 -8.84 -12.82
CA THR A 130 -7.71 -9.15 -13.81
C THR A 130 -8.23 -9.07 -15.25
N ASP A 131 -9.49 -8.68 -15.42
CA ASP A 131 -10.20 -8.59 -16.71
C ASP A 131 -10.21 -7.16 -17.29
N MET A 132 -9.58 -6.20 -16.62
CA MET A 132 -9.40 -4.84 -17.13
C MET A 132 -8.15 -4.73 -18.00
N GLN A 133 -8.01 -3.60 -18.72
CA GLN A 133 -6.83 -3.34 -19.54
C GLN A 133 -5.55 -3.42 -18.69
N GLY A 134 -4.62 -4.27 -19.09
CA GLY A 134 -3.36 -4.54 -18.36
C GLY A 134 -3.49 -5.60 -17.27
N GLY A 135 -4.72 -6.06 -16.95
CA GLY A 135 -4.95 -7.16 -16.01
C GLY A 135 -4.49 -8.50 -16.58
N ASN A 136 -3.99 -9.40 -15.71
CA ASN A 136 -3.49 -10.71 -16.09
C ASN A 136 -3.62 -11.71 -14.94
N ILE A 137 -4.46 -12.72 -15.12
CA ILE A 137 -4.73 -13.74 -14.08
C ILE A 137 -3.52 -14.62 -13.78
N GLU A 138 -2.66 -14.90 -14.77
CA GLU A 138 -1.47 -15.71 -14.56
C GLU A 138 -0.43 -14.97 -13.72
N GLU A 139 -0.22 -13.67 -13.99
CA GLU A 139 0.62 -12.80 -13.14
C GLU A 139 0.03 -12.66 -11.73
N MET A 140 -1.30 -12.56 -11.59
CA MET A 140 -1.98 -12.55 -10.30
C MET A 140 -1.70 -13.82 -9.51
N ASN A 141 -1.82 -15.01 -10.13
CA ASN A 141 -1.54 -16.30 -9.48
C ASN A 141 -0.06 -16.43 -9.05
N GLN A 142 0.88 -15.93 -9.86
CA GLN A 142 2.30 -15.86 -9.50
C GLN A 142 2.52 -14.95 -8.29
N SER A 143 1.87 -13.79 -8.26
CA SER A 143 1.93 -12.85 -7.15
C SER A 143 1.33 -13.41 -5.87
N LEU A 144 0.18 -14.10 -5.94
CA LEU A 144 -0.41 -14.82 -4.80
C LEU A 144 0.52 -15.90 -4.27
N SER A 145 1.16 -16.68 -5.17
CA SER A 145 2.13 -17.71 -4.79
C SER A 145 3.35 -17.13 -4.06
N LYS A 146 3.82 -15.95 -4.48
CA LYS A 146 4.90 -15.21 -3.79
C LYS A 146 4.45 -14.77 -2.39
N ILE A 147 3.27 -14.21 -2.25
CA ILE A 147 2.76 -13.70 -0.95
C ILE A 147 2.51 -14.82 0.06
N LYS A 148 2.14 -16.02 -0.37
CA LYS A 148 1.99 -17.20 0.53
C LYS A 148 3.23 -17.52 1.35
N THR A 149 4.41 -17.09 0.93
CA THR A 149 5.68 -17.38 1.63
C THR A 149 5.96 -16.46 2.81
N TYR A 150 5.15 -15.40 2.99
CA TYR A 150 5.29 -14.45 4.09
C TYR A 150 4.64 -14.97 5.38
N PRO A 151 4.98 -14.40 6.55
CA PRO A 151 4.38 -14.83 7.84
C PRO A 151 2.85 -14.72 7.85
N GLU A 152 2.16 -15.78 8.22
CA GLU A 152 0.69 -15.86 8.22
C GLU A 152 0.00 -14.80 9.09
N ASN A 153 0.67 -14.35 10.16
CA ASN A 153 0.16 -13.29 11.03
C ASN A 153 0.33 -11.86 10.48
N THR A 154 0.84 -11.74 9.24
CA THR A 154 0.93 -10.44 8.56
C THR A 154 -0.45 -9.83 8.38
N THR A 155 -0.63 -8.61 8.89
CA THR A 155 -1.85 -7.81 8.66
C THR A 155 -1.80 -7.18 7.28
N ILE A 156 -2.88 -7.31 6.52
CA ILE A 156 -3.03 -6.80 5.16
C ILE A 156 -3.94 -5.56 5.19
N TYR A 157 -3.45 -4.48 4.63
CA TYR A 157 -4.14 -3.21 4.42
C TYR A 157 -4.38 -3.03 2.92
N PRO A 158 -5.59 -3.30 2.41
CA PRO A 158 -5.91 -3.25 0.99
C PRO A 158 -6.23 -1.84 0.48
N GLY A 159 -6.29 -1.67 -0.84
CA GLY A 159 -6.73 -0.43 -1.48
C GLY A 159 -8.19 -0.08 -1.20
N HIS A 160 -9.04 -1.08 -1.00
CA HIS A 160 -10.46 -0.91 -0.68
C HIS A 160 -10.91 -1.89 0.41
N GLY A 161 -11.95 -1.50 1.15
CA GLY A 161 -12.58 -2.34 2.16
C GLY A 161 -11.75 -2.53 3.44
N PRO A 162 -12.09 -3.54 4.25
CA PRO A 162 -11.48 -3.75 5.55
C PRO A 162 -10.11 -4.42 5.45
N LYS A 163 -9.28 -4.21 6.47
CA LYS A 163 -8.03 -4.96 6.66
C LYS A 163 -8.34 -6.44 6.98
N THR A 164 -7.36 -7.29 6.66
CA THR A 164 -7.41 -8.73 6.94
C THR A 164 -6.04 -9.22 7.44
N THR A 165 -5.82 -10.52 7.47
CA THR A 165 -4.53 -11.14 7.74
C THR A 165 -4.22 -12.19 6.67
N LEU A 166 -2.94 -12.44 6.41
CA LEU A 166 -2.56 -13.48 5.45
C LEU A 166 -3.12 -14.85 5.87
N LYS A 167 -3.16 -15.15 7.15
CA LYS A 167 -3.77 -16.38 7.69
C LYS A 167 -5.25 -16.52 7.31
N GLU A 168 -6.02 -15.44 7.43
CA GLU A 168 -7.44 -15.43 7.06
C GLU A 168 -7.61 -15.64 5.55
N GLU A 169 -6.79 -14.97 4.75
CA GLU A 169 -6.86 -15.10 3.29
C GLU A 169 -6.45 -16.51 2.82
N LEU A 170 -5.40 -17.09 3.39
CA LEU A 170 -4.99 -18.47 3.08
C LEU A 170 -6.08 -19.50 3.42
N LYS A 171 -6.91 -19.22 4.42
CA LYS A 171 -8.00 -20.11 4.84
C LYS A 171 -9.27 -19.93 4.05
N SER A 172 -9.65 -18.70 3.72
CA SER A 172 -11.02 -18.36 3.31
C SER A 172 -11.13 -17.69 1.94
N ASN A 173 -10.00 -17.20 1.38
CA ASN A 173 -10.02 -16.56 0.07
C ASN A 173 -9.99 -17.64 -1.03
N PRO A 174 -10.99 -17.70 -1.95
CA PRO A 174 -11.09 -18.74 -2.95
C PRO A 174 -9.99 -18.72 -4.03
N TYR A 175 -9.15 -17.71 -4.04
CA TYR A 175 -8.05 -17.55 -5.00
C TYR A 175 -6.70 -18.07 -4.47
N PHE A 176 -6.62 -18.45 -3.20
CA PHE A 176 -5.43 -19.05 -2.60
C PHE A 176 -5.36 -20.56 -2.70
#